data_6c894597e3d001d15d1a4d51fd55116c
#
_entry.id   6c894597e3d001d15d1a4d51fd55116c
#
_cell.length_a   1.000
_cell.length_b   1.000
_cell.length_c   1.000
_cell.angle_alpha   90.00
_cell.angle_beta   90.00
_cell.angle_gamma   90.00
#
_symmetry.space_group_name_H-M   'P 1'
#
loop_
_entity.id
_entity.type
_entity.pdbx_description
1 polymer ?
#
loop_
_entity_poly.entity_id
_entity_poly.type
_entity_poly.pdbx_seq_one_letter_code
_entity_poly.pdbx_strand_id
1 'polypeptide(L)'
;MVNFAYHEPEQSITLPVSFELIKKTEEYYDQKTQKVKRRSPISKNEIVRQRLYTLTKQNKVLYKYVLWDSWYSSKENLAFVHQDLKKTFVAALQNNRTVALSFKDKKQGLFLKVSKLSFTNNLPLKVWLKGLGFPILLTKQVFKNKDGSEGELYLITNDLTMSQDQIFTIYQRRWNVEVFHKSLKQNTALSKSQTKYEVTQSNHIFASMIAYCKLEILKCKQHLNHFALKSRIYLKAIKAAFDEVQALKTNVPEIESYQKSMLELA
;
A
#
# COMPACT_ATOMS: atom_id res chain seq x y z
N MET A 1 6.27 -8.27 -3.34
CA MET A 1 6.45 -7.53 -2.07
C MET A 1 5.11 -7.30 -1.42
N VAL A 2 5.00 -7.41 -0.09
CA VAL A 2 3.87 -6.97 0.72
C VAL A 2 4.32 -5.73 1.48
N ASN A 3 3.56 -4.65 1.43
CA ASN A 3 3.86 -3.39 2.10
C ASN A 3 2.84 -3.10 3.19
N PHE A 4 3.32 -2.49 4.26
CA PHE A 4 2.50 -2.00 5.37
C PHE A 4 2.75 -0.50 5.50
N ALA A 5 1.69 0.27 5.37
CA ALA A 5 1.73 1.71 5.51
C ALA A 5 0.84 2.15 6.69
N TYR A 6 1.33 3.09 7.46
CA TYR A 6 0.57 3.79 8.49
C TYR A 6 0.06 5.10 7.93
N HIS A 7 -1.21 5.41 8.13
CA HIS A 7 -1.81 6.65 7.68
C HIS A 7 -2.38 7.44 8.85
N GLU A 8 -1.90 8.68 9.00
CA GLU A 8 -2.42 9.67 9.94
C GLU A 8 -3.36 10.63 9.18
N PRO A 9 -4.68 10.60 9.48
CA PRO A 9 -5.65 11.34 8.68
C PRO A 9 -5.64 12.86 8.91
N GLU A 10 -5.34 13.34 10.12
CA GLU A 10 -5.39 14.76 10.45
C GLU A 10 -4.33 15.55 9.69
N GLN A 11 -3.12 15.03 9.62
CA GLN A 11 -2.01 15.62 8.88
C GLN A 11 -1.88 15.08 7.45
N SER A 12 -2.72 14.11 7.08
CA SER A 12 -2.66 13.42 5.78
C SER A 12 -1.28 12.84 5.47
N ILE A 13 -0.63 12.27 6.50
CA ILE A 13 0.70 11.65 6.41
C ILE A 13 0.52 10.14 6.18
N THR A 14 1.30 9.59 5.26
CA THR A 14 1.37 8.14 5.03
C THR A 14 2.82 7.69 5.15
N LEU A 15 3.12 6.81 6.09
CA LEU A 15 4.48 6.32 6.34
C LEU A 15 4.59 4.81 6.09
N PRO A 16 5.66 4.33 5.43
CA PRO A 16 5.97 2.92 5.40
C PRO A 16 6.39 2.46 6.79
N VAL A 17 5.76 1.40 7.31
CA VAL A 17 6.09 0.84 8.63
C VAL A 17 6.71 -0.54 8.54
N SER A 18 6.51 -1.25 7.43
CA SER A 18 7.16 -2.54 7.16
C SER A 18 7.02 -2.92 5.69
N PHE A 19 7.92 -3.77 5.22
CA PHE A 19 7.75 -4.48 3.94
C PHE A 19 8.30 -5.90 4.05
N GLU A 20 7.83 -6.77 3.16
CA GLU A 20 8.34 -8.14 3.04
C GLU A 20 8.51 -8.49 1.57
N LEU A 21 9.70 -8.97 1.21
CA LEU A 21 9.97 -9.55 -0.11
C LEU A 21 9.43 -10.97 -0.17
N ILE A 22 8.70 -11.28 -1.22
CA ILE A 22 8.16 -12.62 -1.44
C ILE A 22 9.20 -13.45 -2.18
N LYS A 23 9.78 -14.42 -1.49
CA LYS A 23 10.71 -15.38 -2.06
C LYS A 23 9.93 -16.58 -2.58
N LYS A 24 10.11 -16.92 -3.86
CA LYS A 24 9.50 -18.09 -4.48
C LYS A 24 10.56 -19.19 -4.61
N THR A 25 10.79 -19.93 -3.54
CA THR A 25 11.85 -20.93 -3.43
C THR A 25 11.37 -22.36 -3.67
N GLU A 26 10.06 -22.63 -3.52
CA GLU A 26 9.50 -23.95 -3.73
C GLU A 26 9.02 -24.13 -5.17
N GLU A 27 9.46 -25.18 -5.84
CA GLU A 27 8.96 -25.59 -7.14
C GLU A 27 7.79 -26.55 -6.98
N TYR A 28 6.78 -26.38 -7.83
CA TYR A 28 5.64 -27.28 -7.91
C TYR A 28 5.17 -27.41 -9.35
N TYR A 29 4.60 -28.56 -9.68
CA TYR A 29 3.99 -28.81 -10.99
C TYR A 29 2.53 -28.36 -10.97
N ASP A 30 2.21 -27.40 -11.82
CA ASP A 30 0.83 -26.90 -11.99
C ASP A 30 0.12 -27.75 -13.03
N GLN A 31 -0.80 -28.61 -12.56
CA GLN A 31 -1.57 -29.53 -13.40
C GLN A 31 -2.45 -28.82 -14.44
N LYS A 32 -2.91 -27.60 -14.17
CA LYS A 32 -3.76 -26.83 -15.10
C LYS A 32 -2.98 -26.26 -16.29
N THR A 33 -1.77 -25.81 -16.04
CA THR A 33 -0.92 -25.18 -17.07
C THR A 33 0.17 -26.09 -17.59
N GLN A 34 0.29 -27.31 -17.06
CA GLN A 34 1.31 -28.31 -17.43
C GLN A 34 2.75 -27.73 -17.34
N LYS A 35 3.02 -26.86 -16.34
CA LYS A 35 4.31 -26.18 -16.19
C LYS A 35 4.81 -26.25 -14.75
N VAL A 36 6.12 -26.34 -14.59
CA VAL A 36 6.77 -26.13 -13.29
C VAL A 36 6.67 -24.65 -12.95
N LYS A 37 6.14 -24.34 -11.78
CA LYS A 37 6.01 -22.98 -11.25
C LYS A 37 6.70 -22.89 -9.89
N ARG A 38 7.03 -21.67 -9.49
CA ARG A 38 7.62 -21.39 -8.17
C ARG A 38 6.61 -20.67 -7.29
N ARG A 39 6.54 -21.07 -6.02
CA ARG A 39 5.75 -20.43 -4.98
C ARG A 39 6.59 -20.08 -3.76
N SER A 40 6.06 -19.19 -2.93
CA SER A 40 6.62 -18.92 -1.61
C SER A 40 6.21 -20.02 -0.62
N PRO A 41 7.11 -20.48 0.27
CA PRO A 41 6.78 -21.41 1.35
C PRO A 41 5.77 -20.79 2.34
N ILE A 42 5.82 -19.47 2.52
CA ILE A 42 4.92 -18.74 3.40
C ILE A 42 3.92 -17.95 2.55
N SER A 43 2.62 -18.09 2.86
CA SER A 43 1.56 -17.38 2.14
C SER A 43 1.59 -15.87 2.48
N LYS A 44 1.13 -15.03 1.53
CA LYS A 44 0.99 -13.58 1.79
C LYS A 44 0.09 -13.28 2.99
N ASN A 45 -0.97 -14.07 3.20
CA ASN A 45 -1.87 -13.92 4.34
C ASN A 45 -1.19 -14.22 5.67
N GLU A 46 -0.30 -15.20 5.70
CA GLU A 46 0.51 -15.51 6.87
C GLU A 46 1.54 -14.42 7.15
N ILE A 47 2.23 -13.92 6.13
CA ILE A 47 3.14 -12.77 6.25
C ILE A 47 2.41 -11.56 6.85
N VAL A 48 1.16 -11.30 6.41
CA VAL A 48 0.36 -10.20 6.98
C VAL A 48 0.13 -10.41 8.48
N ARG A 49 -0.24 -11.62 8.93
CA ARG A 49 -0.42 -11.90 10.36
C ARG A 49 0.87 -11.73 11.16
N GLN A 50 1.99 -12.27 10.68
CA GLN A 50 3.30 -12.15 11.33
C GLN A 50 3.72 -10.68 11.48
N ARG A 51 3.59 -9.88 10.41
CA ARG A 51 3.96 -8.46 10.45
C ARG A 51 3.03 -7.62 11.31
N LEU A 52 1.72 -7.86 11.24
CA LEU A 52 0.77 -7.20 12.14
C LEU A 52 1.03 -7.55 13.61
N TYR A 53 1.40 -8.80 13.91
CA TYR A 53 1.82 -9.18 15.26
C TYR A 53 3.04 -8.38 15.71
N THR A 54 4.09 -8.34 14.89
CA THR A 54 5.31 -7.57 15.17
C THR A 54 5.00 -6.09 15.38
N LEU A 55 4.25 -5.46 14.48
CA LEU A 55 3.89 -4.04 14.59
C LEU A 55 3.07 -3.76 15.86
N THR A 56 2.14 -4.63 16.22
CA THR A 56 1.22 -4.40 17.33
C THR A 56 1.82 -4.78 18.68
N LYS A 57 2.43 -5.97 18.79
CA LYS A 57 2.87 -6.54 20.08
C LYS A 57 4.32 -6.22 20.41
N GLN A 58 5.20 -6.23 19.41
CA GLN A 58 6.64 -5.97 19.63
C GLN A 58 6.95 -4.47 19.51
N ASN A 59 6.58 -3.85 18.39
CA ASN A 59 6.87 -2.44 18.13
C ASN A 59 5.86 -1.48 18.78
N LYS A 60 4.74 -1.99 19.31
CA LYS A 60 3.70 -1.22 20.01
C LYS A 60 3.18 -0.03 19.20
N VAL A 61 3.09 -0.18 17.87
CA VAL A 61 2.53 0.86 16.99
C VAL A 61 1.08 1.10 17.35
N LEU A 62 0.72 2.36 17.59
CA LEU A 62 -0.65 2.76 17.93
C LEU A 62 -1.45 2.98 16.65
N TYR A 63 -2.49 2.21 16.45
CA TYR A 63 -3.46 2.37 15.36
C TYR A 63 -4.84 1.88 15.81
N LYS A 64 -5.87 2.42 15.19
CA LYS A 64 -7.28 2.07 15.48
C LYS A 64 -7.79 1.02 14.50
N TYR A 65 -7.52 1.18 13.22
CA TYR A 65 -8.07 0.37 12.15
C TYR A 65 -6.99 -0.36 11.35
N VAL A 66 -7.31 -1.57 10.90
CA VAL A 66 -6.57 -2.29 9.87
C VAL A 66 -7.40 -2.29 8.59
N LEU A 67 -6.80 -1.82 7.49
CA LEU A 67 -7.46 -1.70 6.19
C LEU A 67 -6.76 -2.57 5.15
N TRP A 68 -7.51 -3.33 4.38
CA TRP A 68 -6.99 -4.11 3.25
C TRP A 68 -8.04 -4.37 2.18
N ASP A 69 -7.60 -4.82 1.03
CA ASP A 69 -8.48 -5.27 -0.05
C ASP A 69 -9.05 -6.68 0.19
N SER A 70 -9.91 -7.14 -0.71
CA SER A 70 -10.55 -8.44 -0.59
C SER A 70 -9.60 -9.64 -0.62
N TRP A 71 -8.37 -9.47 -1.14
CA TRP A 71 -7.35 -10.51 -1.21
C TRP A 71 -6.89 -10.97 0.17
N TYR A 72 -6.84 -10.04 1.13
CA TYR A 72 -6.41 -10.32 2.50
C TYR A 72 -7.56 -10.62 3.47
N SER A 73 -8.83 -10.66 3.00
CA SER A 73 -10.01 -10.94 3.82
C SER A 73 -10.23 -12.46 4.01
N SER A 74 -9.16 -13.19 4.35
CA SER A 74 -9.29 -14.60 4.76
C SER A 74 -9.88 -14.69 6.16
N LYS A 75 -10.52 -15.81 6.49
CA LYS A 75 -11.10 -16.04 7.82
C LYS A 75 -10.03 -15.97 8.92
N GLU A 76 -8.84 -16.47 8.63
CA GLU A 76 -7.70 -16.47 9.55
C GLU A 76 -7.22 -15.05 9.84
N ASN A 77 -7.11 -14.18 8.82
CA ASN A 77 -6.71 -12.79 9.02
C ASN A 77 -7.75 -11.99 9.80
N LEU A 78 -9.04 -12.16 9.46
CA LEU A 78 -10.14 -11.48 10.16
C LEU A 78 -10.22 -11.91 11.63
N ALA A 79 -10.12 -13.23 11.89
CA ALA A 79 -10.09 -13.76 13.25
C ALA A 79 -8.88 -13.24 14.03
N PHE A 80 -7.70 -13.27 13.44
CA PHE A 80 -6.47 -12.80 14.05
C PHE A 80 -6.55 -11.32 14.49
N VAL A 81 -7.03 -10.43 13.60
CA VAL A 81 -7.16 -9.01 13.96
C VAL A 81 -8.18 -8.81 15.08
N HIS A 82 -9.32 -9.51 15.04
CA HIS A 82 -10.36 -9.39 16.04
C HIS A 82 -9.99 -10.04 17.38
N GLN A 83 -9.52 -11.29 17.36
CA GLN A 83 -9.34 -12.10 18.56
C GLN A 83 -7.97 -11.91 19.20
N ASP A 84 -6.89 -11.92 18.41
CA ASP A 84 -5.51 -11.89 18.92
C ASP A 84 -5.00 -10.46 19.10
N LEU A 85 -5.24 -9.60 18.12
CA LEU A 85 -4.79 -8.20 18.18
C LEU A 85 -5.76 -7.28 18.93
N LYS A 86 -7.04 -7.68 19.08
CA LYS A 86 -8.12 -6.86 19.66
C LYS A 86 -8.25 -5.51 18.95
N LYS A 87 -8.18 -5.54 17.61
CA LYS A 87 -8.26 -4.35 16.75
C LYS A 87 -9.47 -4.41 15.84
N THR A 88 -9.86 -3.24 15.33
CA THR A 88 -10.93 -3.12 14.36
C THR A 88 -10.38 -3.21 12.94
N PHE A 89 -11.03 -3.98 12.08
CA PHE A 89 -10.75 -3.96 10.65
C PHE A 89 -11.89 -3.31 9.88
N VAL A 90 -11.54 -2.68 8.75
CA VAL A 90 -12.49 -2.32 7.68
C VAL A 90 -11.87 -2.83 6.37
N ALA A 91 -12.53 -3.78 5.72
CA ALA A 91 -11.94 -4.53 4.63
C ALA A 91 -12.95 -4.80 3.51
N ALA A 92 -12.46 -4.94 2.28
CA ALA A 92 -13.30 -5.43 1.18
C ALA A 92 -13.51 -6.93 1.29
N LEU A 93 -14.68 -7.39 0.84
CA LEU A 93 -15.05 -8.82 0.78
C LEU A 93 -15.41 -9.19 -0.66
N GLN A 94 -14.98 -10.36 -1.10
CA GLN A 94 -15.37 -10.89 -2.41
C GLN A 94 -16.87 -11.26 -2.42
N ASN A 95 -17.53 -10.99 -3.53
CA ASN A 95 -18.97 -11.23 -3.73
C ASN A 95 -19.40 -12.70 -3.67
N ASN A 96 -18.46 -13.63 -3.89
CA ASN A 96 -18.69 -15.08 -3.85
C ASN A 96 -18.62 -15.67 -2.42
N ARG A 97 -18.27 -14.88 -1.41
CA ARG A 97 -18.25 -15.31 -0.02
C ARG A 97 -19.66 -15.55 0.49
N THR A 98 -19.78 -16.39 1.51
CA THR A 98 -21.08 -16.80 2.05
C THR A 98 -21.24 -16.38 3.50
N VAL A 99 -22.44 -15.89 3.82
CA VAL A 99 -22.81 -15.38 5.15
C VAL A 99 -24.16 -15.94 5.58
N ALA A 100 -24.34 -16.06 6.89
CA ALA A 100 -25.66 -16.33 7.51
C ALA A 100 -26.21 -15.02 8.08
N LEU A 101 -27.53 -14.80 7.95
CA LEU A 101 -28.19 -13.57 8.39
C LEU A 101 -28.46 -13.55 9.90
N SER A 102 -28.56 -14.74 10.52
CA SER A 102 -28.77 -14.88 11.95
C SER A 102 -27.81 -15.93 12.55
N PHE A 103 -27.64 -15.89 13.87
CA PHE A 103 -26.89 -16.93 14.58
C PHE A 103 -27.57 -18.31 14.49
N LYS A 104 -28.91 -18.35 14.37
CA LYS A 104 -29.68 -19.58 14.15
C LYS A 104 -29.35 -20.18 12.80
N ASP A 105 -29.38 -19.39 11.72
CA ASP A 105 -29.02 -19.83 10.36
C ASP A 105 -27.60 -20.36 10.31
N LYS A 106 -26.65 -19.64 10.98
CA LYS A 106 -25.26 -20.12 11.10
C LYS A 106 -25.19 -21.51 11.74
N LYS A 107 -25.91 -21.75 12.84
CA LYS A 107 -25.97 -23.08 13.49
C LYS A 107 -26.58 -24.17 12.61
N GLN A 108 -27.54 -23.80 11.79
CA GLN A 108 -28.22 -24.70 10.83
C GLN A 108 -27.42 -24.85 9.52
N GLY A 109 -26.29 -24.16 9.34
CA GLY A 109 -25.50 -24.24 8.12
C GLY A 109 -26.13 -23.52 6.92
N LEU A 110 -27.13 -22.66 7.15
CA LEU A 110 -27.81 -21.89 6.12
C LEU A 110 -27.00 -20.64 5.77
N PHE A 111 -26.31 -20.68 4.64
CA PHE A 111 -25.47 -19.60 4.16
C PHE A 111 -25.88 -19.14 2.76
N LEU A 112 -25.94 -17.82 2.56
CA LEU A 112 -26.22 -17.17 1.29
C LEU A 112 -24.96 -16.50 0.74
N LYS A 113 -24.80 -16.46 -0.60
CA LYS A 113 -23.73 -15.66 -1.23
C LYS A 113 -23.97 -14.18 -0.98
N VAL A 114 -22.90 -13.45 -0.72
CA VAL A 114 -22.94 -11.98 -0.51
C VAL A 114 -23.60 -11.26 -1.69
N SER A 115 -23.33 -11.70 -2.93
CA SER A 115 -23.94 -11.17 -4.14
C SER A 115 -25.47 -11.34 -4.26
N LYS A 116 -26.07 -12.24 -3.44
CA LYS A 116 -27.52 -12.49 -3.43
C LYS A 116 -28.25 -11.73 -2.34
N LEU A 117 -27.54 -10.93 -1.53
CA LEU A 117 -28.15 -10.18 -0.44
C LEU A 117 -28.76 -8.88 -0.96
N SER A 118 -29.96 -8.56 -0.45
CA SER A 118 -30.61 -7.28 -0.64
C SER A 118 -30.15 -6.31 0.44
N PHE A 119 -29.72 -5.13 0.05
CA PHE A 119 -29.33 -4.03 0.93
C PHE A 119 -30.39 -2.95 0.84
N THR A 120 -31.09 -2.66 1.93
CA THR A 120 -32.12 -1.64 2.02
C THR A 120 -31.65 -0.50 2.91
N ASN A 121 -32.09 0.72 2.60
CA ASN A 121 -31.96 1.90 3.46
C ASN A 121 -30.54 2.30 3.88
N ASN A 122 -29.52 2.00 3.08
CA ASN A 122 -28.13 2.35 3.40
C ASN A 122 -27.68 1.91 4.81
N LEU A 123 -28.28 0.86 5.35
CA LEU A 123 -27.92 0.30 6.64
C LEU A 123 -26.99 -0.91 6.47
N PRO A 124 -25.90 -1.01 7.26
CA PRO A 124 -25.09 -2.20 7.29
C PRO A 124 -25.86 -3.39 7.84
N LEU A 125 -25.68 -4.54 7.22
CA LEU A 125 -26.28 -5.80 7.66
C LEU A 125 -25.35 -6.48 8.68
N LYS A 126 -25.89 -6.85 9.85
CA LYS A 126 -25.19 -7.72 10.79
C LYS A 126 -25.29 -9.16 10.30
N VAL A 127 -24.13 -9.76 9.98
CA VAL A 127 -24.06 -11.10 9.39
C VAL A 127 -22.97 -11.96 10.07
N TRP A 128 -23.02 -13.26 9.84
CA TRP A 128 -22.00 -14.23 10.27
C TRP A 128 -21.31 -14.79 9.03
N LEU A 129 -20.06 -14.37 8.77
CA LEU A 129 -19.27 -14.91 7.67
C LEU A 129 -18.93 -16.39 7.95
N LYS A 130 -19.09 -17.26 6.94
CA LYS A 130 -18.75 -18.68 7.06
C LYS A 130 -17.30 -18.86 7.50
N GLY A 131 -17.13 -19.58 8.61
CA GLY A 131 -15.82 -19.84 9.20
C GLY A 131 -15.37 -18.82 10.26
N LEU A 132 -16.15 -17.74 10.54
CA LEU A 132 -15.88 -16.83 11.66
C LEU A 132 -16.75 -17.18 12.89
N GLY A 133 -16.14 -17.03 14.09
CA GLY A 133 -16.80 -17.24 15.38
C GLY A 133 -17.70 -16.08 15.84
N PHE A 134 -17.56 -14.90 15.28
CA PHE A 134 -18.19 -13.65 15.69
C PHE A 134 -18.95 -12.99 14.54
N PRO A 135 -19.94 -12.12 14.83
CA PRO A 135 -20.67 -11.37 13.82
C PRO A 135 -19.82 -10.20 13.29
N ILE A 136 -20.16 -9.76 12.09
CA ILE A 136 -19.58 -8.60 11.43
C ILE A 136 -20.70 -7.74 10.82
N LEU A 137 -20.42 -6.46 10.58
CA LEU A 137 -21.23 -5.65 9.68
C LEU A 137 -20.77 -5.84 8.24
N LEU A 138 -21.73 -5.93 7.34
CA LEU A 138 -21.53 -5.99 5.90
C LEU A 138 -22.33 -4.87 5.24
N THR A 139 -21.70 -4.11 4.35
CA THR A 139 -22.35 -3.09 3.54
C THR A 139 -21.95 -3.19 2.09
N LYS A 140 -22.77 -2.62 1.21
CA LYS A 140 -22.55 -2.61 -0.25
C LYS A 140 -22.47 -1.16 -0.73
N GLN A 141 -21.46 -0.85 -1.51
CA GLN A 141 -21.34 0.38 -2.27
C GLN A 141 -21.48 0.07 -3.76
N VAL A 142 -22.34 0.81 -4.44
CA VAL A 142 -22.49 0.76 -5.90
C VAL A 142 -21.89 2.04 -6.48
N PHE A 143 -21.11 1.92 -7.54
CA PHE A 143 -20.52 3.06 -8.23
C PHE A 143 -20.59 2.85 -9.75
N LYS A 144 -20.74 3.95 -10.49
CA LYS A 144 -20.72 3.93 -11.95
C LYS A 144 -19.29 4.04 -12.46
N ASN A 145 -18.89 3.13 -13.31
CA ASN A 145 -17.63 3.17 -14.03
C ASN A 145 -17.68 4.17 -15.19
N LYS A 146 -16.53 4.53 -15.73
CA LYS A 146 -16.41 5.47 -16.88
C LYS A 146 -17.08 4.95 -18.15
N ASP A 147 -17.20 3.65 -18.31
CA ASP A 147 -17.86 2.96 -19.42
C ASP A 147 -19.38 2.81 -19.23
N GLY A 148 -19.94 3.38 -18.15
CA GLY A 148 -21.35 3.29 -17.80
C GLY A 148 -21.74 2.02 -17.07
N SER A 149 -20.87 1.04 -16.91
CA SER A 149 -21.13 -0.15 -16.11
C SER A 149 -21.19 0.16 -14.61
N GLU A 150 -21.93 -0.65 -13.84
CA GLU A 150 -21.98 -0.54 -12.39
C GLU A 150 -20.95 -1.47 -11.75
N GLY A 151 -20.18 -0.91 -10.82
CA GLY A 151 -19.28 -1.68 -9.97
C GLY A 151 -19.87 -1.85 -8.57
N GLU A 152 -19.64 -2.99 -7.96
CA GLU A 152 -20.09 -3.30 -6.61
C GLU A 152 -18.88 -3.54 -5.69
N LEU A 153 -18.88 -2.89 -4.54
CA LEU A 153 -17.88 -3.08 -3.50
C LEU A 153 -18.58 -3.48 -2.20
N TYR A 154 -18.22 -4.65 -1.70
CA TYR A 154 -18.70 -5.15 -0.41
C TYR A 154 -17.65 -4.88 0.66
N LEU A 155 -18.04 -4.19 1.73
CA LEU A 155 -17.16 -3.86 2.85
C LEU A 155 -17.65 -4.50 4.14
N ILE A 156 -16.70 -4.91 4.96
CA ILE A 156 -16.95 -5.57 6.24
C ILE A 156 -16.17 -4.92 7.37
N THR A 157 -16.73 -4.95 8.58
CA THR A 157 -16.05 -4.54 9.82
C THR A 157 -16.52 -5.41 10.99
N ASN A 158 -15.65 -5.59 12.00
CA ASN A 158 -16.00 -6.23 13.28
C ASN A 158 -16.52 -5.23 14.32
N ASP A 159 -16.58 -3.95 14.01
CA ASP A 159 -17.24 -2.94 14.85
C ASP A 159 -18.71 -2.86 14.48
N LEU A 160 -19.58 -3.35 15.37
CA LEU A 160 -21.02 -3.45 15.13
C LEU A 160 -21.76 -2.13 15.35
N THR A 161 -21.07 -1.07 15.72
CA THR A 161 -21.64 0.26 15.98
C THR A 161 -21.46 1.24 14.83
N MET A 162 -20.65 0.89 13.82
CA MET A 162 -20.36 1.77 12.70
C MET A 162 -21.55 1.95 11.77
N SER A 163 -21.79 3.20 11.35
CA SER A 163 -22.67 3.51 10.23
C SER A 163 -22.04 3.15 8.89
N GLN A 164 -22.84 3.05 7.84
CA GLN A 164 -22.36 2.82 6.47
C GLN A 164 -21.36 3.90 6.01
N ASP A 165 -21.67 5.18 6.28
CA ASP A 165 -20.81 6.30 5.90
C ASP A 165 -19.46 6.26 6.61
N GLN A 166 -19.44 5.86 7.89
CA GLN A 166 -18.21 5.66 8.63
C GLN A 166 -17.36 4.55 8.00
N ILE A 167 -17.98 3.41 7.64
CA ILE A 167 -17.27 2.30 6.99
C ILE A 167 -16.67 2.78 5.66
N PHE A 168 -17.42 3.50 4.83
CA PHE A 168 -16.95 4.01 3.54
C PHE A 168 -15.82 5.02 3.72
N THR A 169 -15.99 6.00 4.58
CA THR A 169 -14.98 7.04 4.86
C THR A 169 -13.67 6.44 5.34
N ILE A 170 -13.73 5.46 6.25
CA ILE A 170 -12.54 4.79 6.76
C ILE A 170 -11.89 3.95 5.66
N TYR A 171 -12.67 3.20 4.89
CA TYR A 171 -12.13 2.36 3.83
C TYR A 171 -11.49 3.16 2.70
N GLN A 172 -12.01 4.32 2.34
CA GLN A 172 -11.42 5.20 1.33
C GLN A 172 -9.96 5.56 1.64
N ARG A 173 -9.58 5.64 2.92
CA ARG A 173 -8.19 5.90 3.33
C ARG A 173 -7.22 4.80 2.89
N ARG A 174 -7.70 3.58 2.60
CA ARG A 174 -6.88 2.53 2.00
C ARG A 174 -6.23 2.98 0.68
N TRP A 175 -6.89 3.89 -0.07
CA TRP A 175 -6.34 4.41 -1.32
C TRP A 175 -4.97 5.10 -1.15
N ASN A 176 -4.65 5.56 0.06
CA ASN A 176 -3.34 6.15 0.33
C ASN A 176 -2.18 5.17 0.10
N VAL A 177 -2.42 3.86 0.17
CA VAL A 177 -1.42 2.84 -0.21
C VAL A 177 -1.10 2.90 -1.70
N GLU A 178 -2.07 3.17 -2.55
CA GLU A 178 -1.86 3.32 -4.01
C GLU A 178 -1.06 4.60 -4.30
N VAL A 179 -1.40 5.70 -3.62
CA VAL A 179 -0.65 6.98 -3.71
C VAL A 179 0.79 6.79 -3.22
N PHE A 180 0.98 6.09 -2.11
CA PHE A 180 2.28 5.71 -1.58
C PHE A 180 3.10 4.91 -2.60
N HIS A 181 2.53 3.85 -3.18
CA HIS A 181 3.22 3.04 -4.20
C HIS A 181 3.55 3.85 -5.46
N LYS A 182 2.65 4.73 -5.91
CA LYS A 182 2.90 5.63 -7.04
C LYS A 182 4.09 6.55 -6.75
N SER A 183 4.12 7.15 -5.56
CA SER A 183 5.21 8.03 -5.15
C SER A 183 6.54 7.29 -5.02
N LEU A 184 6.56 6.10 -4.41
CA LEU A 184 7.77 5.27 -4.35
C LEU A 184 8.35 5.00 -5.75
N LYS A 185 7.52 4.63 -6.71
CA LYS A 185 7.98 4.33 -8.07
C LYS A 185 8.46 5.56 -8.82
N GLN A 186 7.73 6.67 -8.72
CA GLN A 186 7.96 7.85 -9.57
C GLN A 186 8.87 8.89 -8.91
N ASN A 187 8.85 9.02 -7.58
CA ASN A 187 9.58 10.06 -6.88
C ASN A 187 10.85 9.57 -6.16
N THR A 188 10.92 8.27 -5.81
CA THR A 188 12.07 7.70 -5.08
C THR A 188 12.77 6.57 -5.82
N ALA A 189 12.52 6.46 -7.11
CA ALA A 189 13.21 5.53 -8.03
C ALA A 189 13.09 4.03 -7.67
N LEU A 190 12.08 3.61 -6.90
CA LEU A 190 11.88 2.21 -6.51
C LEU A 190 11.89 1.25 -7.73
N SER A 191 11.33 1.66 -8.86
CA SER A 191 11.26 0.86 -10.08
C SER A 191 12.56 0.81 -10.90
N LYS A 192 13.59 1.56 -10.50
CA LYS A 192 14.86 1.69 -11.22
C LYS A 192 15.98 0.77 -10.72
N SER A 193 15.67 -0.17 -9.81
CA SER A 193 16.66 -1.16 -9.37
C SER A 193 17.04 -2.09 -10.50
N GLN A 194 18.32 -2.16 -10.84
CA GLN A 194 18.86 -3.06 -11.86
C GLN A 194 19.31 -4.40 -11.28
N THR A 195 19.33 -4.54 -9.96
CA THR A 195 19.88 -5.72 -9.30
C THR A 195 18.84 -6.86 -9.22
N LYS A 196 19.37 -8.10 -9.36
CA LYS A 196 18.62 -9.34 -9.17
C LYS A 196 18.86 -9.97 -7.80
N TYR A 197 19.88 -9.53 -7.06
CA TYR A 197 20.22 -10.06 -5.75
C TYR A 197 19.28 -9.54 -4.68
N GLU A 198 18.79 -10.44 -3.84
CA GLU A 198 17.79 -10.14 -2.80
C GLU A 198 18.25 -9.06 -1.82
N VAL A 199 19.47 -9.18 -1.30
CA VAL A 199 20.04 -8.22 -0.34
C VAL A 199 20.08 -6.82 -0.95
N THR A 200 20.55 -6.72 -2.19
CA THR A 200 20.63 -5.43 -2.89
C THR A 200 19.26 -4.88 -3.24
N GLN A 201 18.29 -5.75 -3.60
CA GLN A 201 16.89 -5.32 -3.77
C GLN A 201 16.29 -4.80 -2.47
N SER A 202 16.50 -5.50 -1.35
CA SER A 202 16.04 -5.05 -0.02
C SER A 202 16.63 -3.69 0.33
N ASN A 203 17.93 -3.49 0.14
CA ASN A 203 18.61 -2.23 0.42
C ASN A 203 18.06 -1.10 -0.46
N HIS A 204 17.82 -1.36 -1.74
CA HIS A 204 17.23 -0.38 -2.67
C HIS A 204 15.81 0.01 -2.26
N ILE A 205 14.98 -0.97 -1.87
CA ILE A 205 13.62 -0.71 -1.36
C ILE A 205 13.69 0.14 -0.11
N PHE A 206 14.56 -0.22 0.83
CA PHE A 206 14.74 0.51 2.08
C PHE A 206 15.18 1.96 1.84
N ALA A 207 16.19 2.17 0.96
CA ALA A 207 16.63 3.51 0.57
C ALA A 207 15.52 4.33 -0.09
N SER A 208 14.70 3.71 -0.94
CA SER A 208 13.53 4.35 -1.56
C SER A 208 12.48 4.74 -0.52
N MET A 209 12.26 3.93 0.51
CA MET A 209 11.35 4.25 1.62
C MET A 209 11.88 5.39 2.50
N ILE A 210 13.18 5.43 2.77
CA ILE A 210 13.82 6.56 3.48
C ILE A 210 13.64 7.85 2.68
N ALA A 211 13.90 7.82 1.37
CA ALA A 211 13.69 8.98 0.50
C ALA A 211 12.22 9.43 0.49
N TYR A 212 11.29 8.49 0.50
CA TYR A 212 9.86 8.78 0.63
C TYR A 212 9.54 9.48 1.97
N CYS A 213 10.06 8.98 3.09
CA CYS A 213 9.85 9.60 4.40
C CYS A 213 10.41 11.04 4.43
N LYS A 214 11.56 11.30 3.79
CA LYS A 214 12.09 12.67 3.64
C LYS A 214 11.14 13.57 2.83
N LEU A 215 10.53 13.05 1.77
CA LEU A 215 9.52 13.79 1.00
C LEU A 215 8.25 14.06 1.82
N GLU A 216 7.79 13.12 2.65
CA GLU A 216 6.65 13.34 3.57
C GLU A 216 6.96 14.45 4.58
N ILE A 217 8.16 14.48 5.17
CA ILE A 217 8.60 15.56 6.07
C ILE A 217 8.59 16.92 5.34
N LEU A 218 9.10 16.98 4.11
CA LEU A 218 9.09 18.20 3.31
C LEU A 218 7.67 18.62 2.91
N LYS A 219 6.79 17.65 2.61
CA LYS A 219 5.37 17.90 2.33
C LYS A 219 4.70 18.61 3.51
N CYS A 220 4.91 18.14 4.74
CA CYS A 220 4.36 18.75 5.93
C CYS A 220 4.88 20.18 6.17
N LYS A 221 6.17 20.43 5.86
CA LYS A 221 6.78 21.75 6.03
C LYS A 221 6.39 22.77 4.95
N GLN A 222 6.17 22.32 3.72
CA GLN A 222 6.00 23.20 2.56
C GLN A 222 4.60 23.15 1.94
N HIS A 223 3.72 22.29 2.43
CA HIS A 223 2.37 22.08 1.92
C HIS A 223 2.32 21.75 0.41
N LEU A 224 3.37 21.09 -0.11
CA LEU A 224 3.50 20.67 -1.50
C LEU A 224 3.47 19.14 -1.60
N ASN A 225 2.82 18.62 -2.64
CA ASN A 225 2.86 17.20 -2.89
C ASN A 225 4.26 16.73 -3.37
N HIS A 226 4.52 15.42 -3.31
CA HIS A 226 5.84 14.84 -3.65
C HIS A 226 6.29 15.13 -5.07
N PHE A 227 5.37 15.25 -6.03
CA PHE A 227 5.71 15.54 -7.43
C PHE A 227 6.22 16.97 -7.59
N ALA A 228 5.54 17.94 -6.96
CA ALA A 228 5.98 19.34 -6.94
C ALA A 228 7.31 19.49 -6.19
N LEU A 229 7.49 18.82 -5.05
CA LEU A 229 8.75 18.81 -4.30
C LEU A 229 9.90 18.26 -5.14
N LYS A 230 9.70 17.12 -5.81
CA LYS A 230 10.69 16.53 -6.70
C LYS A 230 11.08 17.51 -7.81
N SER A 231 10.12 18.11 -8.49
CA SER A 231 10.39 19.11 -9.55
C SER A 231 11.22 20.29 -9.03
N ARG A 232 10.89 20.82 -7.86
CA ARG A 232 11.68 21.91 -7.23
C ARG A 232 13.10 21.48 -6.89
N ILE A 233 13.31 20.26 -6.36
CA ILE A 233 14.63 19.72 -6.06
C ILE A 233 15.46 19.62 -7.34
N TYR A 234 14.91 19.08 -8.42
CA TYR A 234 15.62 18.99 -9.70
C TYR A 234 15.96 20.36 -10.29
N LEU A 235 15.01 21.31 -10.28
CA LEU A 235 15.28 22.65 -10.78
C LEU A 235 16.42 23.33 -10.01
N LYS A 236 16.44 23.22 -8.68
CA LYS A 236 17.54 23.75 -7.86
C LYS A 236 18.87 23.06 -8.15
N ALA A 237 18.88 21.74 -8.30
CA ALA A 237 20.08 20.97 -8.61
C ALA A 237 20.64 21.34 -10.00
N ILE A 238 19.77 21.46 -11.02
CA ILE A 238 20.16 21.87 -12.37
C ILE A 238 20.74 23.29 -12.35
N LYS A 239 20.09 24.23 -11.64
CA LYS A 239 20.59 25.59 -11.52
C LYS A 239 21.97 25.61 -10.84
N ALA A 240 22.14 24.93 -9.72
CA ALA A 240 23.43 24.86 -9.03
C ALA A 240 24.53 24.26 -9.92
N ALA A 241 24.24 23.17 -10.64
CA ALA A 241 25.19 22.58 -11.59
C ALA A 241 25.55 23.57 -12.74
N PHE A 242 24.56 24.30 -13.25
CA PHE A 242 24.79 25.30 -14.28
C PHE A 242 25.67 26.45 -13.77
N ASP A 243 25.39 26.97 -12.55
CA ASP A 243 26.18 28.04 -11.92
C ASP A 243 27.62 27.58 -11.71
N GLU A 244 27.85 26.32 -11.32
CA GLU A 244 29.19 25.74 -11.17
C GLU A 244 29.93 25.63 -12.51
N VAL A 245 29.26 25.16 -13.56
CA VAL A 245 29.85 25.13 -14.92
C VAL A 245 30.23 26.53 -15.41
N GLN A 246 29.42 27.54 -15.14
CA GLN A 246 29.75 28.93 -15.48
C GLN A 246 30.99 29.43 -14.71
N ALA A 247 31.08 29.13 -13.41
CA ALA A 247 32.23 29.47 -12.59
C ALA A 247 33.53 28.80 -13.10
N LEU A 248 33.44 27.56 -13.58
CA LEU A 248 34.59 26.86 -14.19
C LEU A 248 35.02 27.55 -15.50
N LYS A 249 34.08 28.04 -16.33
CA LYS A 249 34.39 28.75 -17.58
C LYS A 249 35.13 30.08 -17.33
N THR A 250 34.74 30.80 -16.30
CA THR A 250 35.40 32.08 -15.94
C THR A 250 36.78 31.88 -15.33
N ASN A 251 37.08 30.70 -14.80
CA ASN A 251 38.39 30.36 -14.21
C ASN A 251 39.35 29.68 -15.19
N VAL A 252 38.96 29.43 -16.44
CA VAL A 252 39.90 28.99 -17.48
C VAL A 252 40.68 30.20 -17.94
N PRO A 253 42.04 30.28 -17.75
CA PRO A 253 42.87 31.35 -18.31
C PRO A 253 42.61 31.41 -19.82
N GLU A 254 42.41 32.61 -20.34
CA GLU A 254 42.13 32.79 -21.76
C GLU A 254 43.20 32.06 -22.59
N ILE A 255 42.73 31.11 -23.42
CA ILE A 255 43.58 30.33 -24.33
C ILE A 255 44.34 31.25 -25.28
N GLU A 256 43.91 32.52 -25.44
CA GLU A 256 44.63 33.56 -26.20
C GLU A 256 46.06 33.81 -25.69
N SER A 257 46.33 33.62 -24.38
CA SER A 257 47.70 33.76 -23.87
C SER A 257 48.63 32.62 -24.32
N TYR A 258 48.10 31.43 -24.52
CA TYR A 258 48.87 30.28 -25.04
C TYR A 258 49.08 30.33 -26.55
N GLN A 259 48.12 30.85 -27.32
CA GLN A 259 48.29 31.04 -28.76
C GLN A 259 49.29 32.12 -29.08
N LYS A 260 49.36 33.17 -28.27
CA LYS A 260 50.36 34.24 -28.42
C LYS A 260 51.78 33.81 -28.12
N SER A 261 51.96 32.96 -27.07
CA SER A 261 53.26 32.43 -26.72
C SER A 261 53.79 31.39 -27.73
N MET A 262 52.90 30.64 -28.41
CA MET A 262 53.27 29.70 -29.46
C MET A 262 53.61 30.40 -30.81
N LEU A 263 53.07 31.57 -31.07
CA LEU A 263 53.35 32.38 -32.25
C LEU A 263 54.67 33.19 -32.08
N GLU A 264 55.12 33.43 -30.87
CA GLU A 264 56.41 34.08 -30.58
C GLU A 264 57.59 33.09 -30.55
N LEU A 265 57.33 31.76 -30.59
CA LEU A 265 58.32 30.70 -30.62
C LEU A 265 58.50 30.04 -32.01
N ALA A 266 57.79 30.48 -33.02
CA ALA A 266 57.88 30.03 -34.42
C ALA A 266 58.52 31.13 -35.29
#